data_eab3208031fd57457a2c68d9f5223786
#
_entry.id   eab3208031fd57457a2c68d9f5223786
#
_cell.length_a   1.000
_cell.length_b   1.000
_cell.length_c   1.000
_cell.angle_alpha   90.00
_cell.angle_beta   90.00
_cell.angle_gamma   90.00
#
_symmetry.space_group_name_H-M   'P 1'
#
loop_
_entity.id
_entity.type
_entity.pdbx_description
1 polymer ?
#
loop_
_entity_poly.entity_id
_entity_poly.type
_entity_poly.pdbx_seq_one_letter_code
_entity_poly.pdbx_strand_id
1 'polypeptide(L)'
;NGILAFLMPDSIMSQNSYEEFRNFYTNFEKKERLYLQKLDKWCAPLRPFKVGLKSVTQDFNTYYYSKPYVDYRSGVTVRCISKQKGINDMIINKCLSFEEAKQYLVLKTEVARQMAENSTQFTYVSSKFDFSLIIGETSYLYRTGVESTPFEIFKMQGVGYSSKPNHYRFKNKVLKTSKYKVEDIPNEGWDFPVDHLYPMVEGPAITPFSYNCGNNFHVIPYDEESTSAPIPLSKLTKENEELALYFCNHKSLLDKQSDKSKTMHCGDEFYALSKIGPYTFAPYIVAARDNSNFCSSVIRPVKTPWGEMKHAICVKHTIIISQDSNKNFISEDESHYINAILNSSVVHAYIHATFKTNGFSLKKSNLCIPKYNANNRLHNRLVILSKYATNKANETKIEKVMDLASKVYLQLCRELKSTRNVSPAYTIDLMESEYSMAAEPSFEVLKWYGFSRSIQNLFGEGKTILIGCYKNKKHLDWIKSSNMYNIRLGNRKGSMDDKQECIEKASLLVLYDVKKPKELLVFDILKHQKMSGKELQQTGYPRKKTGKEYMTFNISPSTSNVDPTVKQHLIESLIANHPNHIAGIPVFVEP
;
A
#
# COMPACT_ATOMS: atom_id res chain seq x y z
N ASN A 1 -48.68 -1.51 -15.70
CA ASN A 1 -47.81 -1.84 -14.55
C ASN A 1 -46.92 -3.04 -14.84
N GLY A 2 -46.12 -2.98 -15.91
CA GLY A 2 -45.18 -4.04 -16.28
C GLY A 2 -43.83 -3.88 -15.55
N ILE A 3 -43.16 -5.02 -15.32
CA ILE A 3 -41.78 -5.08 -14.86
C ILE A 3 -40.95 -5.66 -15.99
N LEU A 4 -39.87 -4.98 -16.34
CA LEU A 4 -38.84 -5.49 -17.22
C LEU A 4 -37.71 -6.09 -16.37
N ALA A 5 -37.30 -7.32 -16.68
CA ALA A 5 -36.21 -7.98 -16.02
C ALA A 5 -35.11 -8.34 -17.02
N PHE A 6 -33.89 -7.95 -16.74
CA PHE A 6 -32.71 -8.24 -17.56
C PHE A 6 -31.65 -8.95 -16.73
N LEU A 7 -31.13 -10.03 -17.29
CA LEU A 7 -29.98 -10.70 -16.73
C LEU A 7 -28.72 -10.22 -17.45
N MET A 8 -27.92 -9.46 -16.77
CA MET A 8 -26.78 -8.72 -17.33
C MET A 8 -25.57 -8.79 -16.41
N PRO A 9 -24.35 -8.52 -16.90
CA PRO A 9 -23.17 -8.47 -16.08
C PRO A 9 -23.27 -7.50 -14.90
N ASP A 10 -22.69 -7.88 -13.77
CA ASP A 10 -22.62 -7.05 -12.56
C ASP A 10 -21.92 -5.69 -12.81
N SER A 11 -20.95 -5.66 -13.72
CA SER A 11 -20.21 -4.46 -14.11
C SER A 11 -21.08 -3.30 -14.64
N ILE A 12 -22.30 -3.60 -15.05
CA ILE A 12 -23.27 -2.58 -15.50
C ILE A 12 -23.59 -1.57 -14.39
N MET A 13 -23.54 -1.99 -13.13
CA MET A 13 -23.80 -1.10 -12.01
C MET A 13 -22.79 0.04 -11.88
N SER A 14 -21.53 -0.21 -12.20
CA SER A 14 -20.44 0.71 -11.88
C SER A 14 -19.70 1.31 -13.07
N GLN A 15 -19.77 0.71 -14.27
CA GLN A 15 -19.01 1.20 -15.42
C GLN A 15 -19.73 2.33 -16.16
N ASN A 16 -18.99 3.39 -16.53
CA ASN A 16 -19.53 4.56 -17.26
C ASN A 16 -20.16 4.19 -18.59
N SER A 17 -19.60 3.22 -19.31
CA SER A 17 -20.11 2.77 -20.62
C SER A 17 -21.56 2.24 -20.62
N TYR A 18 -22.13 1.99 -19.44
CA TYR A 18 -23.51 1.53 -19.29
C TYR A 18 -24.45 2.58 -18.68
N GLU A 19 -24.11 3.85 -18.78
CA GLU A 19 -24.91 4.94 -18.23
C GLU A 19 -26.33 4.98 -18.84
N GLU A 20 -26.44 4.84 -20.15
CA GLU A 20 -27.71 4.83 -20.86
C GLU A 20 -28.59 3.66 -20.39
N PHE A 21 -28.02 2.47 -20.18
CA PHE A 21 -28.78 1.34 -19.65
C PHE A 21 -29.27 1.59 -18.21
N ARG A 22 -28.47 2.24 -17.38
CA ARG A 22 -28.90 2.57 -16.01
C ARG A 22 -29.99 3.62 -15.97
N ASN A 23 -29.94 4.59 -16.88
CA ASN A 23 -30.97 5.62 -17.02
C ASN A 23 -32.25 5.09 -17.67
N PHE A 24 -32.14 4.08 -18.51
CA PHE A 24 -33.21 3.39 -19.22
C PHE A 24 -34.32 4.30 -19.76
N TYR A 25 -33.99 5.22 -20.65
CA TYR A 25 -34.97 6.08 -21.30
C TYR A 25 -35.83 5.30 -22.30
N THR A 26 -37.14 5.39 -22.17
CA THR A 26 -38.12 4.88 -23.12
C THR A 26 -38.47 5.92 -24.17
N ASN A 27 -38.33 7.20 -23.84
CA ASN A 27 -38.45 8.33 -24.74
C ASN A 27 -37.47 9.43 -24.30
N PHE A 28 -36.45 9.67 -25.13
CA PHE A 28 -35.40 10.67 -24.81
C PHE A 28 -35.93 12.10 -24.84
N GLU A 29 -36.79 12.42 -25.84
CA GLU A 29 -37.32 13.77 -26.00
C GLU A 29 -38.19 14.19 -24.81
N LYS A 30 -39.03 13.26 -24.32
CA LYS A 30 -39.93 13.49 -23.18
C LYS A 30 -39.28 13.17 -21.84
N LYS A 31 -38.02 12.73 -21.80
CA LYS A 31 -37.34 12.26 -20.61
C LYS A 31 -38.09 11.17 -19.84
N GLU A 32 -38.93 10.41 -20.53
CA GLU A 32 -39.61 9.25 -19.94
C GLU A 32 -38.61 8.12 -19.74
N ARG A 33 -38.58 7.56 -18.54
CA ARG A 33 -37.66 6.46 -18.22
C ARG A 33 -38.29 5.42 -17.30
N LEU A 34 -37.68 4.24 -17.27
CA LEU A 34 -37.93 3.24 -16.26
C LEU A 34 -36.90 3.38 -15.15
N TYR A 35 -37.30 3.06 -13.93
CA TYR A 35 -36.46 3.13 -12.75
C TYR A 35 -36.09 1.73 -12.29
N LEU A 36 -34.83 1.56 -11.90
CA LEU A 36 -34.34 0.33 -11.29
C LEU A 36 -34.99 0.16 -9.91
N GLN A 37 -35.84 -0.86 -9.75
CA GLN A 37 -36.60 -1.10 -8.53
C GLN A 37 -35.82 -1.97 -7.54
N LYS A 38 -35.16 -3.00 -8.04
CA LYS A 38 -34.38 -3.96 -7.25
C LYS A 38 -33.42 -4.74 -8.13
N LEU A 39 -32.51 -5.46 -7.48
CA LEU A 39 -31.54 -6.36 -8.09
C LEU A 39 -31.58 -7.73 -7.42
N ASP A 40 -31.39 -8.78 -8.21
CA ASP A 40 -30.97 -10.07 -7.74
C ASP A 40 -29.52 -10.31 -8.14
N LYS A 41 -28.62 -10.39 -7.17
CA LYS A 41 -27.20 -10.63 -7.36
C LYS A 41 -26.88 -12.10 -7.19
N TRP A 42 -26.36 -12.71 -8.26
CA TRP A 42 -25.97 -14.11 -8.27
C TRP A 42 -24.51 -14.24 -7.80
N CYS A 43 -24.34 -14.59 -6.54
CA CYS A 43 -23.01 -14.66 -5.91
C CYS A 43 -22.27 -15.94 -6.32
N ALA A 44 -20.97 -15.83 -6.57
CA ALA A 44 -20.13 -16.99 -6.81
C ALA A 44 -20.15 -17.95 -5.58
N PRO A 45 -20.12 -19.28 -5.77
CA PRO A 45 -19.95 -20.01 -7.03
C PRO A 45 -21.24 -20.22 -7.83
N LEU A 46 -22.39 -19.76 -7.33
CA LEU A 46 -23.68 -19.90 -8.00
C LEU A 46 -23.75 -18.96 -9.22
N ARG A 47 -23.36 -19.45 -10.37
CA ARG A 47 -23.40 -18.73 -11.64
C ARG A 47 -24.41 -19.39 -12.55
N PRO A 48 -25.41 -18.63 -13.04
CA PRO A 48 -26.51 -19.20 -13.82
C PRO A 48 -26.11 -19.66 -15.21
N PHE A 49 -24.85 -19.42 -15.65
CA PHE A 49 -24.45 -19.68 -17.03
C PHE A 49 -23.20 -20.54 -17.15
N LYS A 50 -23.25 -21.40 -18.18
CA LYS A 50 -22.09 -22.12 -18.69
C LYS A 50 -22.00 -21.87 -20.19
N VAL A 51 -20.77 -21.71 -20.70
CA VAL A 51 -20.48 -21.74 -22.13
C VAL A 51 -19.72 -23.03 -22.42
N GLY A 52 -20.41 -23.99 -23.01
CA GLY A 52 -19.91 -25.35 -23.15
C GLY A 52 -19.71 -26.02 -21.79
N LEU A 53 -18.53 -26.62 -21.55
CA LEU A 53 -18.18 -27.24 -20.28
C LEU A 53 -17.61 -26.26 -19.24
N LYS A 54 -17.35 -25.00 -19.60
CA LYS A 54 -16.73 -24.01 -18.73
C LYS A 54 -17.80 -23.10 -18.12
N SER A 55 -17.74 -22.92 -16.79
CA SER A 55 -18.55 -21.89 -16.12
C SER A 55 -18.08 -20.50 -16.55
N VAL A 56 -19.02 -19.59 -16.79
CA VAL A 56 -18.71 -18.18 -17.00
C VAL A 56 -18.12 -17.60 -15.73
N THR A 57 -16.96 -16.95 -15.81
CA THR A 57 -16.25 -16.38 -14.65
C THR A 57 -16.80 -15.03 -14.20
N GLN A 58 -17.60 -14.39 -15.04
CA GLN A 58 -18.19 -13.08 -14.78
C GLN A 58 -19.41 -13.21 -13.85
N ASP A 59 -19.54 -12.29 -12.90
CA ASP A 59 -20.73 -12.19 -12.07
C ASP A 59 -21.88 -11.51 -12.80
N PHE A 60 -23.10 -11.91 -12.48
CA PHE A 60 -24.32 -11.42 -13.12
C PHE A 60 -25.35 -10.97 -12.10
N ASN A 61 -26.17 -10.00 -12.52
CA ASN A 61 -27.34 -9.56 -11.78
C ASN A 61 -28.60 -9.64 -12.65
N THR A 62 -29.73 -9.90 -12.02
CA THR A 62 -31.02 -9.63 -12.63
C THR A 62 -31.47 -8.24 -12.21
N TYR A 63 -31.66 -7.36 -13.17
CA TYR A 63 -32.07 -5.96 -13.01
C TYR A 63 -33.58 -5.87 -13.26
N TYR A 64 -34.32 -5.29 -12.32
CA TYR A 64 -35.77 -5.12 -12.43
C TYR A 64 -36.14 -3.66 -12.58
N TYR A 65 -36.67 -3.30 -13.70
CA TYR A 65 -37.10 -1.93 -14.06
C TYR A 65 -38.61 -1.81 -14.16
N SER A 66 -39.17 -0.70 -13.72
CA SER A 66 -40.55 -0.35 -13.90
C SER A 66 -40.77 1.18 -13.89
N LYS A 67 -42.00 1.64 -14.21
CA LYS A 67 -42.34 3.08 -14.31
C LYS A 67 -42.30 3.85 -12.97
N PRO A 68 -42.69 3.28 -11.80
CA PRO A 68 -42.69 4.03 -10.56
C PRO A 68 -41.33 4.63 -10.26
N TYR A 69 -41.33 5.91 -9.88
CA TYR A 69 -40.13 6.63 -9.48
C TYR A 69 -39.47 5.99 -8.27
N VAL A 70 -38.14 5.94 -8.29
CA VAL A 70 -37.30 5.50 -7.16
C VAL A 70 -36.35 6.63 -6.80
N ASP A 71 -36.39 7.03 -5.54
CA ASP A 71 -35.37 7.91 -4.98
C ASP A 71 -34.13 7.10 -4.63
N TYR A 72 -33.13 7.17 -5.49
CA TYR A 72 -31.89 6.42 -5.32
C TYR A 72 -31.01 6.87 -4.16
N ARG A 73 -31.34 7.98 -3.48
CA ARG A 73 -30.62 8.42 -2.26
C ARG A 73 -30.78 7.40 -1.14
N SER A 74 -31.93 6.77 -1.03
CA SER A 74 -32.17 5.68 -0.07
C SER A 74 -31.52 4.36 -0.51
N GLY A 75 -31.07 4.28 -1.76
CA GLY A 75 -30.50 3.09 -2.39
C GLY A 75 -31.53 2.15 -2.98
N VAL A 76 -31.03 1.13 -3.67
CA VAL A 76 -31.81 0.07 -4.33
C VAL A 76 -31.60 -1.23 -3.58
N THR A 77 -32.70 -1.94 -3.30
CA THR A 77 -32.63 -3.24 -2.63
C THR A 77 -31.94 -4.28 -3.52
N VAL A 78 -30.96 -4.96 -2.97
CA VAL A 78 -30.22 -6.06 -3.59
C VAL A 78 -30.47 -7.34 -2.83
N ARG A 79 -31.03 -8.33 -3.50
CA ARG A 79 -31.13 -9.69 -2.99
C ARG A 79 -29.92 -10.49 -3.44
N CYS A 80 -28.97 -10.73 -2.54
CA CYS A 80 -27.80 -11.57 -2.79
C CYS A 80 -28.19 -13.04 -2.65
N ILE A 81 -28.00 -13.80 -3.71
CA ILE A 81 -28.35 -15.22 -3.80
C ILE A 81 -27.05 -16.01 -3.86
N SER A 82 -26.80 -16.83 -2.85
CA SER A 82 -25.62 -17.70 -2.78
C SER A 82 -26.01 -19.12 -2.43
N LYS A 83 -25.16 -20.07 -2.75
CA LYS A 83 -25.34 -21.47 -2.43
C LYS A 83 -24.97 -21.74 -0.97
N GLN A 84 -25.71 -22.60 -0.28
CA GLN A 84 -25.31 -23.07 1.04
C GLN A 84 -24.01 -23.87 0.96
N LYS A 85 -23.20 -23.79 2.02
CA LYS A 85 -21.93 -24.50 2.10
C LYS A 85 -22.17 -26.02 2.08
N GLY A 86 -21.42 -26.73 1.23
CA GLY A 86 -21.49 -28.17 1.09
C GLY A 86 -22.54 -28.69 0.10
N ILE A 87 -23.39 -27.83 -0.47
CA ILE A 87 -24.38 -28.27 -1.47
C ILE A 87 -23.73 -28.43 -2.84
N ASN A 88 -23.99 -29.57 -3.49
CA ASN A 88 -23.53 -29.84 -4.84
C ASN A 88 -24.39 -29.09 -5.87
N ASP A 89 -23.77 -28.48 -6.90
CA ASP A 89 -24.45 -27.79 -7.99
C ASP A 89 -25.47 -28.65 -8.73
N MET A 90 -25.25 -29.97 -8.81
CA MET A 90 -26.17 -30.91 -9.42
C MET A 90 -27.54 -30.96 -8.74
N ILE A 91 -27.60 -30.70 -7.43
CA ILE A 91 -28.88 -30.67 -6.68
C ILE A 91 -29.67 -29.44 -7.13
N ILE A 92 -29.01 -28.27 -7.19
CA ILE A 92 -29.70 -27.04 -7.60
C ILE A 92 -30.11 -27.11 -9.08
N ASN A 93 -29.28 -27.71 -9.94
CA ASN A 93 -29.56 -27.85 -11.37
C ASN A 93 -30.73 -28.78 -11.68
N LYS A 94 -31.15 -29.63 -10.73
CA LYS A 94 -32.32 -30.50 -10.87
C LYS A 94 -33.61 -29.83 -10.43
N CYS A 95 -33.56 -28.72 -9.73
CA CYS A 95 -34.75 -27.98 -9.31
C CYS A 95 -35.45 -27.37 -10.53
N LEU A 96 -36.77 -27.55 -10.61
CA LEU A 96 -37.58 -27.05 -11.72
C LEU A 96 -38.07 -25.63 -11.48
N SER A 97 -37.95 -25.11 -10.26
CA SER A 97 -38.36 -23.77 -9.88
C SER A 97 -37.41 -23.12 -8.87
N PHE A 98 -37.48 -21.80 -8.76
CA PHE A 98 -36.73 -21.06 -7.74
C PHE A 98 -37.19 -21.46 -6.31
N GLU A 99 -38.47 -21.73 -6.13
CA GLU A 99 -38.98 -22.13 -4.81
C GLU A 99 -38.40 -23.48 -4.38
N GLU A 100 -38.24 -24.44 -5.28
CA GLU A 100 -37.55 -25.70 -4.99
C GLU A 100 -36.06 -25.48 -4.71
N ALA A 101 -35.38 -24.60 -5.45
CA ALA A 101 -33.97 -24.31 -5.23
C ALA A 101 -33.73 -23.56 -3.92
N LYS A 102 -34.67 -22.76 -3.45
CA LYS A 102 -34.55 -21.83 -2.32
C LYS A 102 -34.08 -22.51 -1.03
N GLN A 103 -34.48 -23.75 -0.79
CA GLN A 103 -34.04 -24.53 0.37
C GLN A 103 -32.53 -24.81 0.40
N TYR A 104 -31.86 -24.74 -0.74
CA TYR A 104 -30.40 -24.94 -0.91
C TYR A 104 -29.63 -23.63 -1.02
N LEU A 105 -30.33 -22.49 -0.99
CA LEU A 105 -29.79 -21.17 -1.17
C LEU A 105 -29.75 -20.41 0.15
N VAL A 106 -28.80 -19.47 0.23
CA VAL A 106 -28.75 -18.43 1.25
C VAL A 106 -29.15 -17.12 0.58
N LEU A 107 -30.20 -16.49 1.07
CA LEU A 107 -30.69 -15.20 0.61
C LEU A 107 -30.33 -14.14 1.65
N LYS A 108 -29.61 -13.11 1.21
CA LYS A 108 -29.29 -11.93 2.02
C LYS A 108 -29.78 -10.68 1.32
N THR A 109 -30.24 -9.72 2.08
CA THR A 109 -30.62 -8.41 1.56
C THR A 109 -29.50 -7.43 1.83
N GLU A 110 -29.06 -6.74 0.78
CA GLU A 110 -28.10 -5.64 0.81
C GLU A 110 -28.72 -4.42 0.14
N VAL A 111 -28.01 -3.31 0.12
CA VAL A 111 -28.42 -2.08 -0.56
C VAL A 111 -27.34 -1.68 -1.53
N ALA A 112 -27.72 -1.32 -2.75
CA ALA A 112 -26.83 -0.63 -3.69
C ALA A 112 -27.13 0.87 -3.64
N ARG A 113 -26.11 1.70 -3.47
CA ARG A 113 -26.23 3.16 -3.42
C ARG A 113 -25.50 3.82 -4.58
N GLN A 114 -25.96 5.00 -4.95
CA GLN A 114 -25.23 5.82 -5.91
C GLN A 114 -23.83 6.13 -5.39
N MET A 115 -22.83 6.11 -6.27
CA MET A 115 -21.43 6.39 -5.90
C MET A 115 -21.19 7.83 -5.48
N ALA A 116 -21.98 8.76 -6.03
CA ALA A 116 -22.01 10.17 -5.66
C ALA A 116 -23.42 10.71 -5.88
N GLU A 117 -23.70 11.89 -5.32
CA GLU A 117 -24.97 12.58 -5.56
C GLU A 117 -25.19 12.78 -7.07
N ASN A 118 -26.37 12.41 -7.55
CA ASN A 118 -26.74 12.41 -8.98
C ASN A 118 -25.91 11.49 -9.91
N SER A 119 -25.05 10.64 -9.35
CA SER A 119 -24.36 9.63 -10.15
C SER A 119 -25.35 8.58 -10.67
N THR A 120 -25.17 8.14 -11.90
CA THR A 120 -25.88 6.97 -12.43
C THR A 120 -25.25 5.66 -12.00
N GLN A 121 -24.02 5.69 -11.47
CA GLN A 121 -23.29 4.53 -11.00
C GLN A 121 -23.71 4.14 -9.60
N PHE A 122 -23.78 2.83 -9.35
CA PHE A 122 -24.12 2.27 -8.06
C PHE A 122 -22.98 1.38 -7.55
N THR A 123 -22.86 1.29 -6.24
CA THR A 123 -21.98 0.34 -5.56
C THR A 123 -22.76 -0.38 -4.46
N TYR A 124 -22.39 -1.63 -4.21
CA TYR A 124 -22.95 -2.38 -3.08
C TYR A 124 -22.35 -1.86 -1.79
N VAL A 125 -23.21 -1.47 -0.86
CA VAL A 125 -22.79 -1.01 0.46
C VAL A 125 -23.25 -2.04 1.46
N SER A 126 -22.31 -2.73 2.10
CA SER A 126 -22.58 -3.23 3.44
C SER A 126 -22.84 -2.00 4.32
N SER A 127 -23.69 -2.08 5.29
CA SER A 127 -24.12 -0.99 6.18
C SER A 127 -23.00 -0.14 6.82
N LYS A 128 -21.72 -0.42 6.52
CA LYS A 128 -20.55 0.15 7.18
C LYS A 128 -19.91 1.34 6.48
N PHE A 129 -20.04 1.52 5.16
CA PHE A 129 -19.29 2.57 4.45
C PHE A 129 -20.13 3.32 3.43
N ASP A 130 -20.19 4.64 3.58
CA ASP A 130 -20.59 5.54 2.50
C ASP A 130 -19.33 5.96 1.72
N PHE A 131 -19.25 5.52 0.48
CA PHE A 131 -18.08 5.78 -0.37
C PHE A 131 -18.10 7.17 -1.03
N SER A 132 -19.19 7.92 -0.91
CA SER A 132 -19.32 9.23 -1.55
C SER A 132 -18.20 10.21 -1.16
N LEU A 133 -17.66 10.08 0.06
CA LEU A 133 -16.57 10.93 0.55
C LEU A 133 -15.26 10.73 -0.20
N ILE A 134 -14.95 9.50 -0.58
CA ILE A 134 -13.66 9.16 -1.20
C ILE A 134 -13.69 9.26 -2.72
N ILE A 135 -14.84 9.61 -3.32
CA ILE A 135 -14.97 9.84 -4.75
C ILE A 135 -14.59 11.28 -5.09
N GLY A 136 -13.78 11.46 -6.11
CA GLY A 136 -13.31 12.77 -6.56
C GLY A 136 -12.19 12.65 -7.59
N GLU A 137 -11.37 13.69 -7.67
CA GLU A 137 -10.24 13.75 -8.60
C GLU A 137 -8.95 13.22 -7.97
N THR A 138 -8.09 12.68 -8.80
CA THR A 138 -6.73 12.32 -8.41
C THR A 138 -5.72 13.29 -9.00
N SER A 139 -4.70 13.63 -8.22
CA SER A 139 -3.57 14.44 -8.66
C SER A 139 -2.43 13.61 -9.27
N TYR A 140 -2.66 12.34 -9.59
CA TYR A 140 -1.63 11.38 -10.00
C TYR A 140 -2.00 10.64 -11.27
N LEU A 141 -0.97 10.23 -12.03
CA LEU A 141 -1.13 9.47 -13.25
C LEU A 141 -1.09 7.97 -12.95
N TYR A 142 -2.13 7.27 -13.37
CA TYR A 142 -2.19 5.81 -13.34
C TYR A 142 -1.66 5.23 -14.65
N ARG A 143 -0.68 4.33 -14.54
CA ARG A 143 -0.11 3.60 -15.65
C ARG A 143 -0.16 2.10 -15.39
N THR A 144 0.09 1.30 -16.41
CA THR A 144 0.27 -0.16 -16.27
C THR A 144 1.76 -0.45 -16.29
N GLY A 145 2.19 -1.49 -15.59
CA GLY A 145 3.57 -1.96 -15.66
C GLY A 145 3.95 -2.42 -17.07
N VAL A 146 5.24 -2.61 -17.30
CA VAL A 146 5.82 -3.00 -18.59
C VAL A 146 5.14 -4.25 -19.15
N GLU A 147 4.83 -4.24 -20.43
CA GLU A 147 4.25 -5.38 -21.12
C GLU A 147 5.21 -5.89 -22.20
N SER A 148 5.61 -7.13 -22.06
CA SER A 148 6.43 -7.89 -23.01
C SER A 148 5.64 -9.04 -23.62
N THR A 149 5.84 -9.33 -24.90
CA THR A 149 5.17 -10.41 -25.62
C THR A 149 6.16 -11.06 -26.58
N PRO A 150 6.42 -12.37 -26.51
CA PRO A 150 6.00 -13.30 -25.45
C PRO A 150 6.68 -12.99 -24.11
N PHE A 151 5.91 -13.03 -23.02
CA PHE A 151 6.43 -12.70 -21.69
C PHE A 151 7.55 -13.64 -21.22
N GLU A 152 7.48 -14.90 -21.62
CA GLU A 152 8.43 -15.96 -21.27
C GLU A 152 9.85 -15.67 -21.77
N ILE A 153 10.02 -14.93 -22.88
CA ILE A 153 11.35 -14.55 -23.40
C ILE A 153 12.01 -13.50 -22.52
N PHE A 154 11.24 -12.59 -21.95
CA PHE A 154 11.77 -11.48 -21.16
C PHE A 154 11.86 -11.79 -19.67
N LYS A 155 11.12 -12.80 -19.20
CA LYS A 155 11.12 -13.20 -17.80
C LYS A 155 12.19 -14.23 -17.51
N MET A 156 13.11 -13.85 -16.62
CA MET A 156 14.25 -14.65 -16.20
C MET A 156 14.18 -15.03 -14.73
N GLN A 157 14.67 -16.19 -14.39
CA GLN A 157 14.98 -16.59 -13.03
C GLN A 157 16.49 -16.63 -12.86
N GLY A 158 17.02 -15.96 -11.86
CA GLY A 158 18.44 -16.01 -11.52
C GLY A 158 18.82 -17.41 -11.03
N VAL A 159 19.95 -17.91 -11.49
CA VAL A 159 20.48 -19.22 -11.11
C VAL A 159 21.71 -19.09 -10.22
N GLY A 160 22.61 -18.16 -10.53
CA GLY A 160 23.84 -17.95 -9.80
C GLY A 160 24.88 -17.15 -10.58
N TYR A 161 26.06 -17.01 -10.01
CA TYR A 161 27.16 -16.33 -10.67
C TYR A 161 27.65 -17.13 -11.88
N SER A 162 27.99 -16.42 -12.94
CA SER A 162 28.70 -16.98 -14.11
C SER A 162 30.19 -17.09 -13.82
N SER A 163 30.89 -17.95 -14.58
CA SER A 163 32.34 -17.94 -14.62
C SER A 163 32.93 -16.74 -15.35
N LYS A 164 32.12 -16.02 -16.13
CA LYS A 164 32.49 -14.78 -16.82
C LYS A 164 32.39 -13.58 -15.88
N PRO A 165 33.37 -12.65 -15.89
CA PRO A 165 33.29 -11.40 -15.12
C PRO A 165 32.05 -10.58 -15.49
N ASN A 166 31.42 -9.93 -14.52
CA ASN A 166 30.21 -9.10 -14.69
C ASN A 166 28.99 -9.82 -15.32
N HIS A 167 28.99 -11.16 -15.31
CA HIS A 167 27.86 -11.96 -15.79
C HIS A 167 27.18 -12.69 -14.65
N TYR A 168 25.89 -12.89 -14.83
CA TYR A 168 25.08 -13.71 -13.94
C TYR A 168 24.29 -14.72 -14.78
N ARG A 169 24.06 -15.93 -14.23
CA ARG A 169 23.37 -16.99 -14.95
C ARG A 169 21.87 -16.92 -14.71
N PHE A 170 21.11 -16.96 -15.79
CA PHE A 170 19.66 -16.89 -15.80
C PHE A 170 19.05 -18.05 -16.56
N LYS A 171 17.78 -18.37 -16.23
CA LYS A 171 16.93 -19.29 -16.99
C LYS A 171 15.60 -18.62 -17.29
N ASN A 172 15.03 -18.92 -18.46
CA ASN A 172 13.66 -18.51 -18.75
C ASN A 172 12.69 -19.17 -17.77
N LYS A 173 11.73 -18.41 -17.26
CA LYS A 173 10.69 -18.94 -16.39
C LYS A 173 9.43 -19.25 -17.19
N VAL A 174 9.32 -20.50 -17.66
CA VAL A 174 8.15 -21.00 -18.38
C VAL A 174 7.27 -21.78 -17.41
N LEU A 175 6.00 -21.38 -17.29
CA LEU A 175 5.01 -22.02 -16.43
C LEU A 175 4.20 -23.05 -17.22
N LYS A 176 3.62 -24.05 -16.54
CA LYS A 176 2.70 -25.03 -17.17
C LYS A 176 1.51 -24.38 -17.89
N THR A 177 1.11 -23.19 -17.43
CA THR A 177 0.02 -22.38 -18.01
C THR A 177 0.48 -21.42 -19.10
N SER A 178 1.81 -21.34 -19.37
CA SER A 178 2.35 -20.47 -20.40
C SER A 178 1.85 -20.90 -21.79
N LYS A 179 1.65 -19.90 -22.65
CA LYS A 179 1.26 -20.12 -24.05
C LYS A 179 2.37 -20.82 -24.84
N TYR A 180 3.61 -20.44 -24.56
CA TYR A 180 4.81 -21.04 -25.14
C TYR A 180 5.37 -22.10 -24.19
N LYS A 181 5.76 -23.25 -24.71
CA LYS A 181 6.26 -24.37 -23.92
C LYS A 181 7.78 -24.36 -23.87
N VAL A 182 8.35 -25.19 -23.01
CA VAL A 182 9.81 -25.32 -22.84
C VAL A 182 10.52 -25.69 -24.14
N GLU A 183 9.84 -26.45 -25.02
CA GLU A 183 10.35 -26.83 -26.34
C GLU A 183 10.55 -25.64 -27.28
N ASP A 184 9.70 -24.58 -27.08
CA ASP A 184 9.80 -23.34 -27.85
C ASP A 184 10.88 -22.40 -27.30
N ILE A 185 11.22 -22.53 -26.02
CA ILE A 185 12.18 -21.67 -25.30
C ILE A 185 13.13 -22.56 -24.50
N PRO A 186 14.29 -22.88 -25.01
CA PRO A 186 15.28 -23.77 -24.38
C PRO A 186 15.63 -23.29 -22.95
N ASN A 187 15.59 -24.21 -21.99
CA ASN A 187 15.83 -23.92 -20.58
C ASN A 187 17.25 -24.23 -20.13
N GLU A 188 18.22 -24.03 -21.01
CA GLU A 188 19.62 -24.41 -20.76
C GLU A 188 20.34 -23.43 -19.82
N GLY A 189 19.84 -22.23 -19.70
CA GLY A 189 20.44 -21.12 -18.96
C GLY A 189 21.34 -20.27 -19.86
N TRP A 190 21.39 -19.02 -19.53
CA TRP A 190 22.07 -17.96 -20.27
C TRP A 190 22.98 -17.21 -19.33
N ASP A 191 24.20 -16.95 -19.72
CA ASP A 191 25.12 -16.07 -19.01
C ASP A 191 25.05 -14.69 -19.67
N PHE A 192 24.42 -13.72 -18.98
CA PHE A 192 24.27 -12.36 -19.46
C PHE A 192 25.12 -11.39 -18.66
N PRO A 193 25.67 -10.34 -19.30
CA PRO A 193 26.02 -9.12 -18.60
C PRO A 193 24.79 -8.58 -17.87
N VAL A 194 25.01 -8.05 -16.66
CA VAL A 194 23.89 -7.70 -15.75
C VAL A 194 23.18 -6.39 -16.09
N ASP A 195 23.70 -5.60 -17.07
CA ASP A 195 23.25 -4.23 -17.33
C ASP A 195 21.77 -4.09 -17.63
N HIS A 196 21.21 -4.98 -18.46
CA HIS A 196 19.80 -4.95 -18.89
C HIS A 196 18.90 -5.91 -18.12
N LEU A 197 19.35 -6.44 -17.00
CA LEU A 197 18.61 -7.34 -16.13
C LEU A 197 18.15 -6.58 -14.88
N TYR A 198 16.84 -6.48 -14.72
CA TYR A 198 16.21 -5.74 -13.61
C TYR A 198 15.38 -6.66 -12.74
N PRO A 199 15.46 -6.55 -11.40
CA PRO A 199 14.54 -7.23 -10.50
C PRO A 199 13.08 -6.96 -10.91
N MET A 200 12.24 -7.99 -10.89
CA MET A 200 10.89 -7.91 -11.44
C MET A 200 9.84 -8.01 -10.35
N VAL A 201 8.85 -7.12 -10.40
CA VAL A 201 7.68 -7.12 -9.51
C VAL A 201 6.44 -7.51 -10.31
N GLU A 202 5.89 -8.68 -10.01
CA GLU A 202 4.59 -9.14 -10.52
C GLU A 202 3.47 -8.85 -9.54
N GLY A 203 2.22 -8.78 -10.00
CA GLY A 203 1.06 -8.57 -9.13
C GLY A 203 1.06 -9.48 -7.88
N PRO A 204 1.21 -10.82 -8.01
CA PRO A 204 1.25 -11.71 -6.84
C PRO A 204 2.38 -11.44 -5.84
N ALA A 205 3.45 -10.77 -6.26
CA ALA A 205 4.57 -10.40 -5.39
C ALA A 205 4.26 -9.21 -4.46
N ILE A 206 3.16 -8.49 -4.72
CA ILE A 206 2.75 -7.33 -3.94
C ILE A 206 1.78 -7.79 -2.85
N THR A 207 2.07 -7.39 -1.62
CA THR A 207 1.20 -7.55 -0.45
C THR A 207 0.95 -6.17 0.16
N PRO A 208 -0.03 -6.00 1.06
CA PRO A 208 -0.24 -4.69 1.68
C PRO A 208 1.04 -4.15 2.32
N PHE A 209 1.48 -2.98 1.88
CA PHE A 209 2.70 -2.27 2.31
C PHE A 209 4.03 -2.97 2.05
N SER A 210 4.05 -4.15 1.40
CA SER A 210 5.28 -4.91 1.16
C SER A 210 5.28 -5.55 -0.22
N TYR A 211 6.48 -5.89 -0.71
CA TYR A 211 6.65 -6.64 -1.96
C TYR A 211 7.89 -7.52 -1.89
N ASN A 212 7.94 -8.51 -2.78
CA ASN A 212 9.09 -9.40 -2.89
C ASN A 212 9.37 -9.71 -4.36
N CYS A 213 10.49 -9.25 -4.89
CA CYS A 213 10.93 -9.59 -6.24
C CYS A 213 11.34 -11.07 -6.36
N GLY A 214 11.67 -11.72 -5.23
CA GLY A 214 12.28 -13.05 -5.24
C GLY A 214 13.56 -13.04 -6.07
N ASN A 215 13.80 -14.14 -6.79
CA ASN A 215 14.92 -14.27 -7.73
C ASN A 215 14.43 -14.16 -9.19
N ASN A 216 13.48 -13.25 -9.45
CA ASN A 216 12.92 -13.03 -10.78
C ASN A 216 13.42 -11.71 -11.35
N PHE A 217 13.77 -11.74 -12.63
CA PHE A 217 14.29 -10.60 -13.37
C PHE A 217 13.53 -10.42 -14.68
N HIS A 218 13.54 -9.21 -15.18
CA HIS A 218 13.02 -8.88 -16.50
C HIS A 218 14.14 -8.29 -17.34
N VAL A 219 14.23 -8.74 -18.58
CA VAL A 219 15.14 -8.16 -19.57
C VAL A 219 14.54 -6.87 -20.11
N ILE A 220 15.26 -5.77 -20.00
CA ILE A 220 14.83 -4.44 -20.46
C ILE A 220 15.91 -3.89 -21.42
N PRO A 221 15.75 -4.10 -22.74
CA PRO A 221 16.72 -3.62 -23.73
C PRO A 221 16.50 -2.15 -24.07
N TYR A 222 16.46 -1.28 -23.05
CA TYR A 222 16.28 0.16 -23.14
C TYR A 222 17.29 0.86 -22.25
N ASP A 223 17.69 2.06 -22.65
CA ASP A 223 18.43 2.96 -21.77
C ASP A 223 17.44 3.64 -20.82
N GLU A 224 17.79 3.77 -19.54
CA GLU A 224 16.91 4.40 -18.52
C GLU A 224 16.63 5.87 -18.84
N GLU A 225 17.58 6.55 -19.47
CA GLU A 225 17.47 7.96 -19.87
C GLU A 225 16.68 8.13 -21.17
N SER A 226 16.66 7.12 -22.05
CA SER A 226 16.00 7.16 -23.35
C SER A 226 15.11 5.93 -23.56
N THR A 227 13.85 6.05 -23.11
CA THR A 227 12.86 4.96 -23.17
C THR A 227 11.95 5.00 -24.38
N SER A 228 12.18 5.91 -25.34
CA SER A 228 11.34 6.07 -26.53
C SER A 228 11.49 4.94 -27.55
N ALA A 229 12.66 4.29 -27.59
CA ALA A 229 12.97 3.15 -28.42
C ALA A 229 13.93 2.20 -27.69
N PRO A 230 13.93 0.90 -28.03
CA PRO A 230 14.92 -0.03 -27.50
C PRO A 230 16.30 0.29 -28.08
N ILE A 231 17.34 -0.18 -27.42
CA ILE A 231 18.70 -0.11 -27.93
C ILE A 231 18.74 -0.82 -29.28
N PRO A 232 19.22 -0.17 -30.35
CA PRO A 232 19.28 -0.79 -31.67
C PRO A 232 20.12 -2.07 -31.65
N LEU A 233 19.70 -3.10 -32.40
CA LEU A 233 20.40 -4.38 -32.43
C LEU A 233 21.89 -4.23 -32.76
N SER A 234 22.25 -3.33 -33.67
CA SER A 234 23.64 -3.04 -34.03
C SER A 234 24.49 -2.48 -32.89
N LYS A 235 23.85 -1.69 -31.99
CA LYS A 235 24.49 -1.19 -30.76
C LYS A 235 24.54 -2.29 -29.71
N LEU A 236 23.43 -3.00 -29.50
CA LEU A 236 23.33 -4.09 -28.54
C LEU A 236 24.36 -5.19 -28.84
N THR A 237 24.59 -5.53 -30.12
CA THR A 237 25.62 -6.52 -30.54
C THR A 237 27.04 -6.09 -30.13
N LYS A 238 27.32 -4.78 -30.06
CA LYS A 238 28.64 -4.28 -29.66
C LYS A 238 28.81 -4.21 -28.14
N GLU A 239 27.74 -3.89 -27.42
CA GLU A 239 27.78 -3.63 -25.98
C GLU A 239 27.43 -4.87 -25.15
N ASN A 240 26.58 -5.75 -25.68
CA ASN A 240 26.10 -6.97 -25.03
C ASN A 240 25.77 -8.04 -26.09
N GLU A 241 26.82 -8.66 -26.67
CA GLU A 241 26.68 -9.65 -27.73
C GLU A 241 25.81 -10.83 -27.33
N GLU A 242 25.94 -11.31 -26.10
CA GLU A 242 25.17 -12.45 -25.59
C GLU A 242 23.66 -12.16 -25.58
N LEU A 243 23.29 -10.97 -25.18
CA LEU A 243 21.88 -10.56 -25.17
C LEU A 243 21.33 -10.32 -26.58
N ALA A 244 22.15 -9.74 -27.47
CA ALA A 244 21.81 -9.61 -28.89
C ALA A 244 21.58 -10.98 -29.56
N LEU A 245 22.49 -11.90 -29.33
CA LEU A 245 22.38 -13.30 -29.83
C LEU A 245 21.14 -14.00 -29.25
N TYR A 246 20.86 -13.78 -27.96
CA TYR A 246 19.66 -14.31 -27.32
C TYR A 246 18.39 -13.85 -28.04
N PHE A 247 18.24 -12.55 -28.31
CA PHE A 247 17.08 -12.04 -29.06
C PHE A 247 17.01 -12.57 -30.48
N CYS A 248 18.14 -12.65 -31.18
CA CYS A 248 18.20 -13.22 -32.52
C CYS A 248 17.74 -14.69 -32.55
N ASN A 249 18.15 -15.49 -31.57
CA ASN A 249 17.73 -16.91 -31.45
C ASN A 249 16.22 -17.06 -31.21
N HIS A 250 15.59 -16.06 -30.57
CA HIS A 250 14.14 -16.05 -30.29
C HIS A 250 13.33 -15.22 -31.30
N LYS A 251 13.97 -14.70 -32.36
CA LYS A 251 13.30 -13.79 -33.31
C LYS A 251 12.04 -14.40 -33.93
N SER A 252 12.05 -15.69 -34.27
CA SER A 252 10.88 -16.37 -34.83
C SER A 252 9.64 -16.36 -33.90
N LEU A 253 9.86 -16.38 -32.58
CA LEU A 253 8.77 -16.27 -31.59
C LEU A 253 8.33 -14.82 -31.39
N LEU A 254 9.27 -13.88 -31.38
CA LEU A 254 9.03 -12.46 -31.25
C LEU A 254 8.23 -11.91 -32.45
N ASP A 255 8.53 -12.37 -33.66
CA ASP A 255 7.83 -11.99 -34.90
C ASP A 255 6.38 -12.51 -34.98
N LYS A 256 6.02 -13.57 -34.22
CA LYS A 256 4.65 -14.12 -34.15
C LYS A 256 3.65 -13.26 -33.38
N GLN A 257 4.04 -12.09 -32.90
CA GLN A 257 3.13 -11.16 -32.22
C GLN A 257 2.06 -10.64 -33.18
N SER A 258 0.86 -10.39 -32.63
CA SER A 258 -0.20 -9.77 -33.42
C SER A 258 0.15 -8.32 -33.79
N ASP A 259 -0.34 -7.86 -34.93
CA ASP A 259 -0.14 -6.47 -35.37
C ASP A 259 -0.61 -5.46 -34.32
N LYS A 260 -1.71 -5.77 -33.63
CA LYS A 260 -2.20 -4.95 -32.51
C LYS A 260 -1.18 -4.85 -31.37
N SER A 261 -0.43 -5.91 -31.06
CA SER A 261 0.64 -5.85 -30.07
C SER A 261 1.79 -4.97 -30.56
N LYS A 262 2.18 -5.13 -31.81
CA LYS A 262 3.25 -4.36 -32.44
C LYS A 262 2.98 -2.86 -32.45
N THR A 263 1.75 -2.44 -32.74
CA THR A 263 1.36 -1.01 -32.71
C THR A 263 1.44 -0.38 -31.31
N MET A 264 1.55 -1.17 -30.25
CA MET A 264 1.68 -0.70 -28.87
C MET A 264 3.13 -0.67 -28.39
N HIS A 265 4.09 -1.12 -29.21
CA HIS A 265 5.50 -1.12 -28.87
C HIS A 265 6.07 0.29 -28.82
N CYS A 266 7.01 0.50 -27.93
CA CYS A 266 7.83 1.70 -27.86
C CYS A 266 9.08 1.48 -28.70
N GLY A 267 9.01 1.73 -30.01
CA GLY A 267 10.06 1.57 -31.02
C GLY A 267 9.88 0.36 -31.94
N ASP A 268 10.73 0.25 -32.94
CA ASP A 268 10.56 -0.63 -34.12
C ASP A 268 11.34 -1.96 -34.06
N GLU A 269 12.25 -2.12 -33.08
CA GLU A 269 13.01 -3.37 -32.95
C GLU A 269 12.07 -4.54 -32.60
N PHE A 270 12.38 -5.73 -33.14
CA PHE A 270 11.54 -6.92 -32.96
C PHE A 270 11.42 -7.39 -31.50
N TYR A 271 12.28 -6.92 -30.60
CA TYR A 271 12.24 -7.14 -29.16
C TYR A 271 11.71 -5.93 -28.37
N ALA A 272 11.05 -4.99 -29.04
CA ALA A 272 10.48 -3.83 -28.40
C ALA A 272 9.38 -4.18 -27.38
N LEU A 273 9.35 -3.43 -26.30
CA LEU A 273 8.39 -3.56 -25.21
C LEU A 273 7.25 -2.55 -25.34
N SER A 274 6.12 -2.85 -24.72
CA SER A 274 5.00 -1.92 -24.60
C SER A 274 4.94 -1.35 -23.18
N LYS A 275 4.36 -0.16 -23.02
CA LYS A 275 4.11 0.49 -21.73
C LYS A 275 5.38 0.69 -20.91
N ILE A 276 6.47 1.03 -21.59
CA ILE A 276 7.72 1.46 -21.00
C ILE A 276 7.87 2.98 -21.20
N GLY A 277 8.55 3.64 -20.28
CA GLY A 277 8.78 5.07 -20.30
C GLY A 277 9.62 5.51 -19.11
N PRO A 278 10.00 6.79 -18.97
CA PRO A 278 10.79 7.27 -17.83
C PRO A 278 10.14 6.92 -16.49
N TYR A 279 8.83 6.85 -16.45
CA TYR A 279 8.04 6.46 -15.27
C TYR A 279 8.31 5.02 -14.79
N THR A 280 8.90 4.17 -15.63
CA THR A 280 9.28 2.79 -15.30
C THR A 280 10.50 2.74 -14.38
N PHE A 281 11.41 3.70 -14.54
CA PHE A 281 12.66 3.83 -13.79
C PHE A 281 12.60 4.94 -12.73
N ALA A 282 11.40 5.29 -12.30
CA ALA A 282 11.24 6.27 -11.23
C ALA A 282 11.86 5.77 -9.92
N PRO A 283 12.49 6.65 -9.10
CA PRO A 283 13.11 6.27 -7.85
C PRO A 283 12.11 5.68 -6.84
N TYR A 284 10.84 6.11 -6.92
CA TYR A 284 9.73 5.60 -6.11
C TYR A 284 8.51 5.35 -6.97
N ILE A 285 7.93 4.18 -6.82
CA ILE A 285 6.72 3.75 -7.53
C ILE A 285 5.74 3.19 -6.51
N VAL A 286 4.50 3.64 -6.51
CA VAL A 286 3.43 2.92 -5.82
C VAL A 286 2.84 1.91 -6.80
N ALA A 287 3.04 0.64 -6.53
CA ALA A 287 2.49 -0.43 -7.35
C ALA A 287 1.31 -1.10 -6.66
N ALA A 288 0.21 -1.28 -7.38
CA ALA A 288 -0.98 -1.97 -6.91
C ALA A 288 -1.29 -3.18 -7.80
N ARG A 289 -1.86 -4.24 -7.22
CA ARG A 289 -2.37 -5.40 -7.98
C ARG A 289 -3.63 -5.00 -8.72
N ASP A 290 -3.73 -5.38 -9.99
CA ASP A 290 -4.93 -5.15 -10.79
C ASP A 290 -5.91 -6.34 -10.82
N ASN A 291 -5.48 -7.51 -10.35
CA ASN A 291 -6.25 -8.75 -10.34
C ASN A 291 -6.38 -9.31 -8.93
N SER A 292 -7.55 -9.86 -8.59
CA SER A 292 -7.82 -10.46 -7.27
C SER A 292 -7.47 -9.53 -6.11
N ASN A 293 -7.31 -9.95 -4.92
CA ASN A 293 -7.05 -9.18 -3.70
C ASN A 293 -6.26 -7.87 -3.91
N PHE A 294 -6.96 -6.75 -4.06
CA PHE A 294 -6.36 -5.42 -4.23
C PHE A 294 -5.47 -5.08 -3.05
N CYS A 295 -4.25 -4.66 -3.33
CA CYS A 295 -3.30 -4.13 -2.35
C CYS A 295 -2.20 -3.35 -3.08
N SER A 296 -1.44 -2.55 -2.37
CA SER A 296 -0.34 -1.77 -2.93
C SER A 296 0.89 -1.77 -2.04
N SER A 297 2.03 -1.46 -2.66
CA SER A 297 3.29 -1.25 -1.98
C SER A 297 4.12 -0.16 -2.64
N VAL A 298 5.02 0.45 -1.88
CA VAL A 298 6.05 1.34 -2.41
C VAL A 298 7.21 0.50 -2.92
N ILE A 299 7.46 0.60 -4.22
CA ILE A 299 8.57 -0.06 -4.91
C ILE A 299 9.70 0.95 -5.01
N ARG A 300 10.91 0.50 -4.70
CA ARG A 300 12.15 1.28 -4.73
C ARG A 300 13.29 0.42 -5.28
N PRO A 301 14.43 0.99 -5.66
CA PRO A 301 15.59 0.21 -6.06
C PRO A 301 15.96 -0.84 -5.00
N VAL A 302 16.32 -2.03 -5.44
CA VAL A 302 16.70 -3.15 -4.58
C VAL A 302 18.12 -3.62 -4.89
N LYS A 303 18.77 -4.15 -3.88
CA LYS A 303 20.10 -4.76 -4.06
C LYS A 303 19.97 -6.08 -4.79
N THR A 304 20.64 -6.20 -5.92
CA THR A 304 20.70 -7.42 -6.72
C THR A 304 21.62 -8.47 -6.09
N PRO A 305 21.52 -9.74 -6.47
CA PRO A 305 22.45 -10.77 -6.00
C PRO A 305 23.93 -10.46 -6.30
N TRP A 306 24.22 -9.72 -7.36
CA TRP A 306 25.58 -9.29 -7.73
C TRP A 306 26.02 -7.99 -7.04
N GLY A 307 25.21 -7.44 -6.14
CA GLY A 307 25.58 -6.35 -5.23
C GLY A 307 25.19 -4.93 -5.68
N GLU A 308 24.72 -4.77 -6.91
CA GLU A 308 24.30 -3.49 -7.48
C GLU A 308 22.88 -3.11 -7.02
N MET A 309 22.62 -1.81 -6.84
CA MET A 309 21.28 -1.28 -6.64
C MET A 309 20.61 -1.03 -7.99
N LYS A 310 19.51 -1.73 -8.27
CA LYS A 310 18.74 -1.57 -9.50
C LYS A 310 17.27 -1.27 -9.26
N HIS A 311 16.67 -0.53 -10.18
CA HIS A 311 15.23 -0.33 -10.20
C HIS A 311 14.50 -1.67 -10.26
N ALA A 312 13.44 -1.80 -9.45
CA ALA A 312 12.58 -2.98 -9.52
C ALA A 312 11.43 -2.70 -10.50
N ILE A 313 11.40 -3.42 -11.61
CA ILE A 313 10.48 -3.17 -12.71
C ILE A 313 9.13 -3.84 -12.45
N CYS A 314 8.09 -3.03 -12.40
CA CYS A 314 6.72 -3.50 -12.36
C CYS A 314 6.27 -3.96 -13.76
N VAL A 315 5.75 -5.18 -13.86
CA VAL A 315 5.33 -5.76 -15.14
C VAL A 315 3.80 -5.83 -15.25
N LYS A 316 3.30 -6.31 -16.39
CA LYS A 316 1.87 -6.49 -16.67
C LYS A 316 1.09 -7.03 -15.46
N HIS A 317 -0.16 -6.59 -15.32
CA HIS A 317 -1.04 -6.85 -14.18
C HIS A 317 -0.64 -6.14 -12.87
N THR A 318 0.17 -5.08 -12.99
CA THR A 318 0.35 -4.08 -11.95
C THR A 318 -0.13 -2.71 -12.44
N ILE A 319 -0.76 -1.96 -11.56
CA ILE A 319 -1.05 -0.54 -11.76
C ILE A 319 0.04 0.23 -11.04
N ILE A 320 0.66 1.19 -11.71
CA ILE A 320 1.75 1.97 -11.14
C ILE A 320 1.41 3.46 -11.08
N ILE A 321 1.87 4.10 -10.01
CA ILE A 321 1.82 5.54 -9.80
C ILE A 321 3.24 5.97 -9.44
N SER A 322 3.89 6.70 -10.32
CA SER A 322 5.24 7.23 -10.12
C SER A 322 5.36 8.71 -10.49
N GLN A 323 4.27 9.28 -11.00
CA GLN A 323 4.21 10.67 -11.43
C GLN A 323 2.91 11.34 -11.01
N ASP A 324 2.99 12.63 -10.71
CA ASP A 324 1.82 13.48 -10.57
C ASP A 324 1.18 13.83 -11.93
N SER A 325 0.07 14.58 -11.91
CA SER A 325 -0.63 15.03 -13.12
C SER A 325 0.24 15.92 -14.03
N ASN A 326 1.28 16.55 -13.52
CA ASN A 326 2.24 17.36 -14.25
C ASN A 326 3.44 16.54 -14.75
N LYS A 327 3.44 15.23 -14.59
CA LYS A 327 4.51 14.28 -14.93
C LYS A 327 5.79 14.42 -14.09
N ASN A 328 5.76 15.14 -12.96
CA ASN A 328 6.87 15.14 -12.02
C ASN A 328 6.90 13.82 -11.25
N PHE A 329 8.08 13.29 -11.00
CA PHE A 329 8.23 12.09 -10.18
C PHE A 329 7.80 12.36 -8.74
N ILE A 330 7.13 11.38 -8.15
CA ILE A 330 6.71 11.44 -6.74
C ILE A 330 7.93 11.24 -5.82
N SER A 331 7.91 11.93 -4.68
CA SER A 331 8.92 11.75 -3.63
C SER A 331 8.66 10.46 -2.81
N GLU A 332 9.61 10.09 -1.95
CA GLU A 332 9.43 8.97 -1.03
C GLU A 332 8.23 9.15 -0.12
N ASP A 333 8.11 10.31 0.52
CA ASP A 333 6.97 10.63 1.39
C ASP A 333 5.65 10.61 0.63
N GLU A 334 5.63 11.16 -0.57
CA GLU A 334 4.47 11.16 -1.45
C GLU A 334 4.06 9.74 -1.85
N SER A 335 5.02 8.86 -2.12
CA SER A 335 4.75 7.46 -2.41
C SER A 335 4.12 6.74 -1.20
N HIS A 336 4.62 6.98 0.00
CA HIS A 336 4.05 6.43 1.23
C HIS A 336 2.65 7.00 1.54
N TYR A 337 2.41 8.28 1.27
CA TYR A 337 1.11 8.90 1.36
C TYR A 337 0.07 8.21 0.47
N ILE A 338 0.38 8.03 -0.81
CA ILE A 338 -0.48 7.35 -1.77
C ILE A 338 -0.70 5.88 -1.35
N ASN A 339 0.36 5.20 -0.96
CA ASN A 339 0.31 3.80 -0.54
C ASN A 339 -0.59 3.58 0.69
N ALA A 340 -0.57 4.51 1.66
CA ALA A 340 -1.48 4.47 2.81
C ALA A 340 -2.95 4.62 2.41
N ILE A 341 -3.25 5.52 1.47
CA ILE A 341 -4.60 5.71 0.94
C ILE A 341 -5.08 4.43 0.25
N LEU A 342 -4.28 3.89 -0.67
CA LEU A 342 -4.65 2.69 -1.44
C LEU A 342 -4.83 1.46 -0.55
N ASN A 343 -4.04 1.31 0.52
CA ASN A 343 -4.19 0.20 1.47
C ASN A 343 -5.18 0.49 2.61
N SER A 344 -5.86 1.63 2.63
CA SER A 344 -6.88 1.88 3.66
C SER A 344 -8.05 0.91 3.52
N SER A 345 -8.63 0.46 4.65
CA SER A 345 -9.77 -0.47 4.66
C SER A 345 -10.97 0.08 3.88
N VAL A 346 -11.19 1.39 3.89
CA VAL A 346 -12.28 2.02 3.14
C VAL A 346 -12.06 1.93 1.62
N VAL A 347 -10.82 2.11 1.15
CA VAL A 347 -10.50 1.96 -0.28
C VAL A 347 -10.57 0.50 -0.69
N HIS A 348 -10.09 -0.43 0.13
CA HIS A 348 -10.26 -1.86 -0.11
C HIS A 348 -11.75 -2.25 -0.22
N ALA A 349 -12.57 -1.81 0.73
CA ALA A 349 -14.02 -2.05 0.69
C ALA A 349 -14.66 -1.46 -0.57
N TYR A 350 -14.28 -0.23 -0.95
CA TYR A 350 -14.76 0.43 -2.17
C TYR A 350 -14.37 -0.34 -3.45
N ILE A 351 -13.10 -0.71 -3.59
CA ILE A 351 -12.61 -1.45 -4.75
C ILE A 351 -13.30 -2.81 -4.86
N HIS A 352 -13.45 -3.53 -3.75
CA HIS A 352 -14.17 -4.81 -3.74
C HIS A 352 -15.67 -4.70 -4.00
N ALA A 353 -16.30 -3.60 -3.60
CA ALA A 353 -17.70 -3.35 -3.87
C ALA A 353 -17.95 -2.94 -5.33
N THR A 354 -17.02 -2.23 -5.94
CA THR A 354 -17.17 -1.58 -7.25
C THR A 354 -16.60 -2.42 -8.39
N PHE A 355 -15.46 -3.07 -8.15
CA PHE A 355 -14.72 -3.83 -9.17
C PHE A 355 -14.57 -5.27 -8.71
N LYS A 356 -15.15 -6.20 -9.45
CA LYS A 356 -14.99 -7.62 -9.15
C LYS A 356 -13.92 -8.26 -10.02
N THR A 357 -13.10 -9.00 -9.37
CA THR A 357 -12.16 -10.09 -9.68
C THR A 357 -11.38 -10.11 -11.00
N ASN A 358 -11.77 -9.41 -12.06
CA ASN A 358 -11.12 -9.55 -13.38
C ASN A 358 -10.56 -8.24 -13.94
N GLY A 359 -10.02 -7.39 -13.10
CA GLY A 359 -9.31 -6.18 -13.49
C GLY A 359 -9.87 -4.93 -12.84
N PHE A 360 -9.19 -4.49 -11.80
CA PHE A 360 -9.41 -3.16 -11.26
C PHE A 360 -8.89 -2.12 -12.25
N SER A 361 -9.56 -1.00 -12.32
CA SER A 361 -9.00 0.15 -12.99
C SER A 361 -9.04 1.33 -12.04
N LEU A 362 -7.92 1.61 -11.38
CA LEU A 362 -7.82 2.81 -10.53
C LEU A 362 -8.19 4.08 -11.29
N LYS A 363 -7.89 4.15 -12.58
CA LYS A 363 -8.32 5.26 -13.45
C LYS A 363 -9.84 5.40 -13.52
N LYS A 364 -10.58 4.29 -13.46
CA LYS A 364 -12.05 4.28 -13.49
C LYS A 364 -12.69 4.35 -12.11
N SER A 365 -11.89 4.29 -11.05
CA SER A 365 -12.41 4.29 -9.68
C SER A 365 -12.84 5.68 -9.22
N ASN A 366 -12.40 6.74 -9.89
CA ASN A 366 -12.63 8.13 -9.47
C ASN A 366 -12.24 8.38 -8.01
N LEU A 367 -11.19 7.71 -7.54
CA LEU A 367 -10.74 7.82 -6.16
C LEU A 367 -10.10 9.19 -5.94
N CYS A 368 -10.52 9.89 -4.89
CA CYS A 368 -9.99 11.18 -4.52
C CYS A 368 -8.60 11.03 -3.90
N ILE A 369 -7.53 11.34 -4.64
CA ILE A 369 -6.17 11.38 -4.10
C ILE A 369 -5.59 12.77 -4.37
N PRO A 370 -5.71 13.71 -3.41
CA PRO A 370 -5.19 15.05 -3.57
C PRO A 370 -3.66 15.06 -3.60
N LYS A 371 -3.08 16.12 -4.18
CA LYS A 371 -1.61 16.29 -4.21
C LYS A 371 -1.05 16.33 -2.79
N TYR A 372 0.01 15.58 -2.57
CA TYR A 372 0.73 15.56 -1.30
C TYR A 372 1.22 16.96 -0.91
N ASN A 373 1.03 17.29 0.35
CA ASN A 373 1.51 18.53 0.95
C ASN A 373 2.19 18.21 2.29
N ALA A 374 3.49 18.42 2.36
CA ALA A 374 4.30 18.15 3.55
C ALA A 374 3.88 18.99 4.79
N ASN A 375 3.21 20.12 4.60
CA ASN A 375 2.70 20.95 5.69
C ASN A 375 1.34 20.48 6.21
N ASN A 376 0.68 19.53 5.54
CA ASN A 376 -0.61 19.00 6.00
C ASN A 376 -0.39 17.84 6.97
N ARG A 377 -0.88 18.00 8.20
CA ARG A 377 -0.75 16.99 9.26
C ARG A 377 -1.39 15.63 8.90
N LEU A 378 -2.51 15.62 8.16
CA LEU A 378 -3.18 14.37 7.78
C LEU A 378 -2.39 13.62 6.71
N HIS A 379 -1.79 14.36 5.75
CA HIS A 379 -0.88 13.77 4.77
C HIS A 379 0.33 13.12 5.45
N ASN A 380 0.97 13.84 6.37
CA ASN A 380 2.12 13.31 7.11
C ASN A 380 1.73 12.09 7.97
N ARG A 381 0.53 12.08 8.54
CA ARG A 381 0.03 10.92 9.30
C ARG A 381 -0.13 9.68 8.43
N LEU A 382 -0.60 9.83 7.18
CA LEU A 382 -0.67 8.74 6.20
C LEU A 382 0.73 8.24 5.81
N VAL A 383 1.69 9.14 5.59
CA VAL A 383 3.10 8.76 5.34
C VAL A 383 3.66 7.90 6.48
N ILE A 384 3.48 8.36 7.72
CA ILE A 384 3.96 7.65 8.92
C ILE A 384 3.37 6.24 9.01
N LEU A 385 2.05 6.10 8.78
CA LEU A 385 1.38 4.81 8.78
C LEU A 385 1.95 3.85 7.75
N SER A 386 2.14 4.31 6.52
CA SER A 386 2.70 3.49 5.46
C SER A 386 4.15 3.10 5.74
N LYS A 387 5.01 4.04 6.15
CA LYS A 387 6.41 3.74 6.52
C LYS A 387 6.49 2.72 7.65
N TYR A 388 5.65 2.86 8.67
CA TYR A 388 5.58 1.89 9.76
C TYR A 388 5.21 0.48 9.28
N ALA A 389 4.16 0.37 8.45
CA ALA A 389 3.71 -0.92 7.94
C ALA A 389 4.76 -1.57 7.02
N THR A 390 5.47 -0.77 6.22
CA THR A 390 6.53 -1.25 5.34
C THR A 390 7.72 -1.83 6.12
N ASN A 391 8.11 -1.21 7.23
CA ASN A 391 9.29 -1.61 8.01
C ASN A 391 9.02 -2.77 8.98
N LYS A 392 7.76 -3.06 9.29
CA LYS A 392 7.37 -4.12 10.24
C LYS A 392 6.33 -5.02 9.60
N ALA A 393 6.77 -5.94 8.75
CA ALA A 393 5.94 -6.96 8.10
C ALA A 393 5.32 -7.98 9.08
N ASN A 394 4.68 -7.52 10.18
CA ASN A 394 3.96 -8.34 11.13
C ASN A 394 2.47 -8.32 10.76
N GLU A 395 1.97 -9.41 10.17
CA GLU A 395 0.62 -9.56 9.63
C GLU A 395 -0.50 -9.13 10.58
N THR A 396 -0.35 -9.40 11.88
CA THR A 396 -1.35 -9.06 12.90
C THR A 396 -1.57 -7.56 13.14
N LYS A 397 -0.68 -6.70 12.63
CA LYS A 397 -0.76 -5.24 12.80
C LYS A 397 -1.18 -4.49 11.53
N ILE A 398 -1.10 -5.15 10.36
CA ILE A 398 -1.39 -4.51 9.06
C ILE A 398 -2.85 -4.07 8.99
N GLU A 399 -3.81 -4.92 9.36
CA GLU A 399 -5.24 -4.57 9.36
C GLU A 399 -5.53 -3.33 10.21
N LYS A 400 -4.90 -3.23 11.38
CA LYS A 400 -5.04 -2.04 12.24
C LYS A 400 -4.49 -0.78 11.59
N VAL A 401 -3.38 -0.89 10.87
CA VAL A 401 -2.82 0.25 10.11
C VAL A 401 -3.76 0.66 8.97
N MET A 402 -4.36 -0.31 8.27
CA MET A 402 -5.33 -0.05 7.21
C MET A 402 -6.57 0.67 7.74
N ASP A 403 -7.08 0.28 8.92
CA ASP A 403 -8.21 0.94 9.57
C ASP A 403 -7.88 2.35 10.02
N LEU A 404 -6.69 2.57 10.55
CA LEU A 404 -6.22 3.91 10.93
C LEU A 404 -6.01 4.80 9.70
N ALA A 405 -5.44 4.26 8.62
CA ALA A 405 -5.32 4.96 7.35
C ALA A 405 -6.70 5.38 6.83
N SER A 406 -7.73 4.51 6.99
CA SER A 406 -9.12 4.84 6.64
C SER A 406 -9.65 6.04 7.42
N LYS A 407 -9.47 6.07 8.73
CA LYS A 407 -9.92 7.19 9.58
C LYS A 407 -9.27 8.51 9.15
N VAL A 408 -7.95 8.49 8.93
CA VAL A 408 -7.20 9.68 8.50
C VAL A 408 -7.61 10.13 7.10
N TYR A 409 -7.75 9.20 6.18
CA TYR A 409 -8.13 9.50 4.80
C TYR A 409 -9.57 10.04 4.69
N LEU A 410 -10.52 9.46 5.42
CA LEU A 410 -11.89 9.96 5.47
C LEU A 410 -11.95 11.37 6.06
N GLN A 411 -11.16 11.66 7.09
CA GLN A 411 -11.05 13.01 7.64
C GLN A 411 -10.48 13.99 6.61
N LEU A 412 -9.43 13.61 5.90
CA LEU A 412 -8.85 14.41 4.81
C LEU A 412 -9.89 14.74 3.74
N CYS A 413 -10.67 13.75 3.31
CA CYS A 413 -11.72 13.95 2.30
C CYS A 413 -12.85 14.86 2.80
N ARG A 414 -13.22 14.78 4.08
CA ARG A 414 -14.21 15.71 4.70
C ARG A 414 -13.70 17.14 4.69
N GLU A 415 -12.46 17.38 5.12
CA GLU A 415 -11.86 18.71 5.15
C GLU A 415 -11.82 19.32 3.72
N LEU A 416 -11.47 18.53 2.72
CA LEU A 416 -11.47 18.98 1.32
C LEU A 416 -12.87 19.34 0.79
N LYS A 417 -13.90 18.59 1.17
CA LYS A 417 -15.27 18.86 0.73
C LYS A 417 -15.91 20.04 1.48
N SER A 418 -15.58 20.24 2.76
CA SER A 418 -16.04 21.38 3.53
C SER A 418 -15.52 22.72 3.00
N THR A 419 -14.28 22.75 2.50
CA THR A 419 -13.69 23.94 1.87
C THR A 419 -14.29 24.27 0.50
N ARG A 420 -14.98 23.32 -0.15
CA ARG A 420 -15.61 23.52 -1.47
C ARG A 420 -17.10 23.86 -1.42
N ASN A 421 -17.69 24.15 -0.26
CA ASN A 421 -19.13 24.43 -0.07
C ASN A 421 -20.06 23.39 -0.72
N VAL A 422 -19.72 22.11 -0.66
CA VAL A 422 -20.58 21.03 -1.12
C VAL A 422 -21.58 20.69 -0.02
N SER A 423 -22.87 20.77 -0.38
CA SER A 423 -24.01 20.53 0.51
C SER A 423 -23.83 19.29 1.41
N PRO A 424 -24.16 19.36 2.70
CA PRO A 424 -23.93 18.30 3.68
C PRO A 424 -24.91 17.12 3.61
N ALA A 425 -25.61 16.92 2.50
CA ALA A 425 -26.71 15.97 2.37
C ALA A 425 -26.35 14.46 2.50
N TYR A 426 -25.06 14.13 2.63
CA TYR A 426 -24.59 12.78 2.94
C TYR A 426 -23.70 12.74 4.18
N THR A 427 -24.05 13.50 5.20
CA THR A 427 -23.38 13.47 6.50
C THR A 427 -23.77 12.23 7.27
N ILE A 428 -22.85 11.50 7.57
CA ILE A 428 -22.55 10.24 8.18
C ILE A 428 -22.83 10.29 9.69
N ASP A 429 -24.05 10.10 10.10
CA ASP A 429 -24.37 9.77 11.50
C ASP A 429 -24.06 8.30 11.84
N LEU A 430 -23.82 7.46 10.82
CA LEU A 430 -23.57 6.02 11.00
C LEU A 430 -22.10 5.65 11.23
N MET A 431 -21.14 6.53 10.88
CA MET A 431 -19.71 6.20 11.06
C MET A 431 -19.13 6.65 12.40
N GLU A 432 -19.73 7.62 13.07
CA GLU A 432 -19.22 8.10 14.37
C GLU A 432 -19.54 7.15 15.52
N SER A 433 -20.67 6.45 15.49
CA SER A 433 -21.08 5.56 16.58
C SER A 433 -20.36 4.21 16.62
N GLU A 434 -19.98 3.63 15.47
CA GLU A 434 -19.27 2.33 15.43
C GLU A 434 -17.75 2.46 15.50
N TYR A 435 -17.17 3.58 15.03
CA TYR A 435 -15.73 3.82 15.11
C TYR A 435 -15.25 4.41 16.44
N SER A 436 -16.14 5.00 17.23
CA SER A 436 -15.80 5.48 18.58
C SER A 436 -15.64 4.34 19.60
N MET A 437 -16.21 3.16 19.32
CA MET A 437 -16.16 2.00 20.21
C MET A 437 -15.09 0.97 19.90
N ALA A 438 -14.36 1.08 18.80
CA ALA A 438 -13.18 0.23 18.58
C ALA A 438 -12.04 0.73 19.47
N ALA A 439 -11.86 0.03 20.59
CA ALA A 439 -10.81 0.29 21.57
C ALA A 439 -9.46 0.63 20.91
N GLU A 440 -8.85 1.67 21.39
CA GLU A 440 -7.57 2.27 21.03
C GLU A 440 -6.32 1.41 21.40
N PRO A 441 -5.94 0.34 20.72
CA PRO A 441 -4.61 -0.24 20.97
C PRO A 441 -3.56 0.20 19.96
N SER A 442 -3.95 0.93 18.92
CA SER A 442 -3.06 1.25 17.81
C SER A 442 -2.51 2.67 17.84
N PHE A 443 -2.94 3.45 18.82
CA PHE A 443 -2.44 4.80 19.06
C PHE A 443 -0.97 4.81 19.45
N GLU A 444 -0.45 3.76 20.11
CA GLU A 444 0.96 3.66 20.50
C GLU A 444 1.92 3.63 19.30
N VAL A 445 1.55 2.97 18.22
CA VAL A 445 2.37 2.87 17.01
C VAL A 445 2.44 4.19 16.26
N LEU A 446 1.29 4.85 16.10
CA LEU A 446 1.22 6.17 15.45
C LEU A 446 1.88 7.26 16.27
N LYS A 447 1.69 7.21 17.58
CA LYS A 447 2.33 8.11 18.54
C LYS A 447 3.85 8.00 18.45
N TRP A 448 4.38 6.78 18.31
CA TRP A 448 5.81 6.49 18.24
C TRP A 448 6.47 7.08 16.97
N TYR A 449 5.89 6.86 15.79
CA TYR A 449 6.40 7.41 14.53
C TYR A 449 6.17 8.92 14.38
N GLY A 450 5.00 9.42 14.79
CA GLY A 450 4.72 10.85 14.80
C GLY A 450 5.62 11.60 15.79
N PHE A 451 5.94 10.98 16.92
CA PHE A 451 6.89 11.47 17.91
C PHE A 451 8.31 11.54 17.33
N SER A 452 8.77 10.45 16.71
CA SER A 452 10.09 10.38 16.09
C SER A 452 10.29 11.51 15.06
N ARG A 453 9.36 11.68 14.13
CA ARG A 453 9.48 12.70 13.08
C ARG A 453 9.34 14.13 13.59
N SER A 454 8.46 14.37 14.57
CA SER A 454 8.35 15.68 15.22
C SER A 454 9.63 16.05 15.92
N ILE A 455 10.28 15.09 16.58
CA ILE A 455 11.56 15.29 17.23
C ILE A 455 12.68 15.54 16.23
N GLN A 456 12.73 14.82 15.10
CA GLN A 456 13.69 15.06 14.02
C GLN A 456 13.56 16.46 13.43
N ASN A 457 12.35 16.89 13.14
CA ASN A 457 12.08 18.24 12.63
C ASN A 457 12.50 19.34 13.62
N LEU A 458 12.49 19.04 14.91
CA LEU A 458 12.77 19.99 15.99
C LEU A 458 14.23 20.07 16.39
N PHE A 459 14.99 18.98 16.25
CA PHE A 459 16.39 18.89 16.69
C PHE A 459 17.39 18.69 15.54
N GLY A 460 16.92 18.64 14.28
CA GLY A 460 17.73 18.44 13.09
C GLY A 460 17.88 16.97 12.67
N GLU A 461 18.11 16.74 11.39
CA GLU A 461 18.30 15.40 10.83
C GLU A 461 19.57 14.74 11.39
N GLY A 462 19.49 13.43 11.65
CA GLY A 462 20.62 12.59 12.03
C GLY A 462 20.94 12.52 13.53
N LYS A 463 20.11 13.08 14.42
CA LYS A 463 20.32 13.01 15.87
C LYS A 463 19.45 11.94 16.53
N THR A 464 20.05 10.90 17.06
CA THR A 464 19.37 9.92 17.93
C THR A 464 19.12 10.51 19.31
N ILE A 465 17.88 10.42 19.79
CA ILE A 465 17.44 11.00 21.05
C ILE A 465 17.20 9.89 22.07
N LEU A 466 17.84 10.02 23.21
CA LEU A 466 17.60 9.18 24.38
C LEU A 466 16.56 9.84 25.28
N ILE A 467 15.42 9.18 25.48
CA ILE A 467 14.41 9.61 26.44
C ILE A 467 14.64 8.88 27.75
N GLY A 468 14.97 9.62 28.78
CA GLY A 468 15.21 9.14 30.11
C GLY A 468 14.26 9.74 31.14
N CYS A 469 14.23 9.15 32.34
CA CYS A 469 13.43 9.68 33.44
C CYS A 469 14.21 9.68 34.75
N TYR A 470 13.83 10.58 35.66
CA TYR A 470 14.28 10.55 37.03
C TYR A 470 13.10 10.36 38.00
N LYS A 471 13.35 9.69 39.13
CA LYS A 471 12.29 9.29 40.06
C LYS A 471 12.12 10.23 41.26
N ASN A 472 13.15 10.98 41.59
CA ASN A 472 13.17 11.87 42.75
C ASN A 472 14.25 12.94 42.60
N LYS A 473 14.15 13.97 43.44
CA LYS A 473 15.05 15.11 43.44
C LYS A 473 16.54 14.69 43.62
N LYS A 474 16.85 13.73 44.50
CA LYS A 474 18.23 13.28 44.72
C LYS A 474 18.88 12.69 43.46
N HIS A 475 18.10 12.00 42.64
CA HIS A 475 18.59 11.48 41.36
C HIS A 475 18.82 12.60 40.33
N LEU A 476 17.90 13.58 40.27
CA LEU A 476 18.07 14.77 39.42
C LEU A 476 19.28 15.62 39.87
N ASP A 477 19.44 15.82 41.17
CA ASP A 477 20.56 16.60 41.72
C ASP A 477 21.90 15.93 41.39
N TRP A 478 21.96 14.59 41.48
CA TRP A 478 23.14 13.83 41.04
C TRP A 478 23.38 13.97 39.54
N ILE A 479 22.35 13.85 38.67
CA ILE A 479 22.48 14.01 37.22
C ILE A 479 23.10 15.39 36.91
N LYS A 480 22.60 16.44 37.54
CA LYS A 480 23.06 17.81 37.31
C LYS A 480 24.47 18.08 37.91
N SER A 481 24.80 17.52 39.06
CA SER A 481 26.09 17.73 39.70
C SER A 481 27.21 16.91 39.08
N SER A 482 26.92 15.71 38.62
CA SER A 482 27.89 14.83 37.95
C SER A 482 27.97 15.04 36.43
N ASN A 483 27.03 15.78 35.85
CA ASN A 483 26.80 15.85 34.39
C ASN A 483 26.73 14.47 33.74
N MET A 484 26.04 13.52 34.40
CA MET A 484 25.93 12.15 33.94
C MET A 484 24.50 11.63 34.03
N TYR A 485 24.11 10.84 33.05
CA TYR A 485 22.90 10.03 33.08
C TYR A 485 23.26 8.56 32.96
N ASN A 486 22.50 7.67 33.61
CA ASN A 486 22.82 6.25 33.63
C ASN A 486 21.66 5.34 33.30
N ILE A 487 21.94 4.28 32.57
CA ILE A 487 21.04 3.19 32.24
C ILE A 487 21.63 1.87 32.72
N ARG A 488 20.86 1.05 33.41
CA ARG A 488 21.32 -0.26 33.86
C ARG A 488 21.37 -1.25 32.71
N LEU A 489 22.48 -1.96 32.54
CA LEU A 489 22.65 -3.09 31.65
C LEU A 489 22.29 -4.41 32.36
N GLY A 490 21.81 -5.44 31.64
CA GLY A 490 21.56 -6.78 32.18
C GLY A 490 20.38 -7.53 31.55
N ASN A 491 20.38 -8.88 31.74
CA ASN A 491 19.58 -9.92 31.06
C ASN A 491 18.09 -9.95 31.41
N ARG A 492 17.35 -8.87 31.31
CA ARG A 492 15.86 -8.94 31.32
C ARG A 492 15.35 -8.75 29.92
N LYS A 493 14.22 -9.42 29.57
CA LYS A 493 13.49 -9.22 28.29
C LYS A 493 13.37 -7.71 28.01
N GLY A 494 14.00 -7.23 26.94
CA GLY A 494 14.16 -5.81 26.64
C GLY A 494 15.48 -5.21 27.17
N SER A 495 16.51 -6.00 27.38
CA SER A 495 17.85 -5.52 27.76
C SER A 495 18.46 -4.67 26.65
N MET A 496 19.38 -3.80 27.05
CA MET A 496 20.04 -2.82 26.18
C MET A 496 21.07 -3.43 25.22
N ASP A 497 21.35 -4.73 25.34
CA ASP A 497 22.33 -5.39 24.47
C ASP A 497 21.91 -5.39 23.00
N ASP A 498 20.58 -5.42 22.74
CA ASP A 498 20.02 -5.33 21.39
C ASP A 498 19.98 -3.89 20.83
N LYS A 499 20.42 -2.88 21.62
CA LYS A 499 20.34 -1.45 21.27
C LYS A 499 21.71 -0.75 21.29
N GLN A 500 22.79 -1.48 21.16
CA GLN A 500 24.14 -0.92 21.21
C GLN A 500 24.35 0.17 20.17
N GLU A 501 23.86 -0.03 18.96
CA GLU A 501 23.96 0.94 17.88
C GLU A 501 23.20 2.25 18.19
N CYS A 502 22.02 2.16 18.80
CA CYS A 502 21.26 3.34 19.23
C CYS A 502 21.98 4.12 20.34
N ILE A 503 22.66 3.40 21.25
CA ILE A 503 23.44 4.00 22.33
C ILE A 503 24.61 4.80 21.76
N GLU A 504 25.31 4.24 20.79
CA GLU A 504 26.49 4.86 20.15
C GLU A 504 26.11 6.11 19.34
N LYS A 505 24.92 6.13 18.76
CA LYS A 505 24.39 7.26 17.98
C LYS A 505 23.66 8.31 18.83
N ALA A 506 23.40 8.06 20.11
CA ALA A 506 22.65 8.97 20.96
C ALA A 506 23.39 10.31 21.14
N SER A 507 22.78 11.40 20.69
CA SER A 507 23.34 12.76 20.73
C SER A 507 22.60 13.73 21.64
N LEU A 508 21.35 13.42 22.00
CA LEU A 508 20.51 14.22 22.87
C LEU A 508 19.88 13.37 23.97
N LEU A 509 19.77 13.90 25.18
CA LEU A 509 19.03 13.34 26.28
C LEU A 509 17.85 14.21 26.65
N VAL A 510 16.65 13.66 26.61
CA VAL A 510 15.43 14.30 27.11
C VAL A 510 15.06 13.63 28.42
N LEU A 511 15.11 14.38 29.54
CA LEU A 511 14.76 13.90 30.85
C LEU A 511 13.41 14.43 31.31
N TYR A 512 12.58 13.57 31.88
CA TYR A 512 11.32 13.97 32.49
C TYR A 512 11.16 13.41 33.93
N ASP A 513 10.34 14.11 34.74
CA ASP A 513 9.93 13.64 36.06
C ASP A 513 8.75 12.67 35.90
N VAL A 514 8.90 11.42 36.40
CA VAL A 514 7.84 10.41 36.39
C VAL A 514 6.55 10.89 37.08
N LYS A 515 6.71 11.76 38.08
CA LYS A 515 5.56 12.30 38.85
C LYS A 515 4.98 13.58 38.25
N LYS A 516 5.78 14.29 37.45
CA LYS A 516 5.43 15.57 36.82
C LYS A 516 5.91 15.63 35.39
N PRO A 517 5.29 14.90 34.47
CA PRO A 517 5.79 14.77 33.10
C PRO A 517 5.77 16.09 32.30
N LYS A 518 5.24 17.18 32.86
CA LYS A 518 5.19 18.50 32.22
C LYS A 518 6.52 19.25 32.21
N GLU A 519 7.51 18.83 33.00
CA GLU A 519 8.82 19.47 33.04
C GLU A 519 9.86 18.60 32.32
N LEU A 520 10.27 19.03 31.14
CA LEU A 520 11.35 18.40 30.36
C LEU A 520 12.65 19.17 30.53
N LEU A 521 13.73 18.41 30.67
CA LEU A 521 15.10 18.89 30.62
C LEU A 521 15.78 18.25 29.41
N VAL A 522 16.42 19.03 28.58
CA VAL A 522 17.10 18.56 27.38
C VAL A 522 18.61 18.86 27.53
N PHE A 523 19.42 17.85 27.30
CA PHE A 523 20.89 17.94 27.38
C PHE A 523 21.53 17.36 26.13
N ASP A 524 22.62 17.92 25.67
CA ASP A 524 23.44 17.30 24.66
C ASP A 524 24.24 16.15 25.31
N ILE A 525 24.33 15.01 24.60
CA ILE A 525 25.18 13.89 25.00
C ILE A 525 26.56 14.10 24.40
N LEU A 526 27.57 14.21 25.25
CA LEU A 526 28.95 14.48 24.86
C LEU A 526 29.76 13.20 24.64
N LYS A 527 29.51 12.19 25.49
CA LYS A 527 30.22 10.91 25.48
C LYS A 527 29.38 9.86 26.19
N HIS A 528 29.57 8.60 25.83
CA HIS A 528 29.03 7.46 26.58
C HIS A 528 30.14 6.51 26.95
N GLN A 529 29.96 5.78 28.07
CA GLN A 529 30.92 4.78 28.57
C GLN A 529 30.23 3.72 29.44
N LYS A 530 30.78 2.51 29.47
CA LYS A 530 30.34 1.48 30.40
C LYS A 530 31.02 1.71 31.77
N MET A 531 30.25 1.59 32.86
CA MET A 531 30.73 1.68 34.21
C MET A 531 30.18 0.53 35.05
N SER A 532 31.01 0.00 35.94
CA SER A 532 30.54 -0.92 36.98
C SER A 532 29.69 -0.18 38.02
N GLY A 533 28.87 -0.91 38.75
CA GLY A 533 28.10 -0.32 39.84
C GLY A 533 28.94 0.31 40.96
N LYS A 534 30.18 -0.17 41.16
CA LYS A 534 31.11 0.41 42.13
C LYS A 534 31.66 1.75 41.66
N GLU A 535 32.09 1.85 40.42
CA GLU A 535 32.53 3.10 39.78
C GLU A 535 31.43 4.15 39.77
N LEU A 536 30.19 3.75 39.44
CA LEU A 536 29.05 4.66 39.45
C LEU A 536 28.78 5.20 40.88
N GLN A 537 28.96 4.39 41.94
CA GLN A 537 28.81 4.87 43.32
C GLN A 537 29.87 5.89 43.70
N GLN A 538 31.09 5.79 43.18
CA GLN A 538 32.15 6.77 43.42
C GLN A 538 31.82 8.17 42.86
N THR A 539 30.92 8.25 41.90
CA THR A 539 30.40 9.54 41.38
C THR A 539 29.32 10.18 42.26
N GLY A 540 29.00 9.59 43.42
CA GLY A 540 27.93 10.08 44.29
C GLY A 540 26.52 9.59 43.92
N TYR A 541 26.41 8.55 43.10
CA TYR A 541 25.11 8.02 42.67
C TYR A 541 24.23 7.60 43.86
N PRO A 542 22.98 8.09 43.98
CA PRO A 542 22.22 8.06 45.23
C PRO A 542 21.63 6.69 45.64
N ARG A 543 21.85 5.62 44.87
CA ARG A 543 21.35 4.28 45.21
C ARG A 543 22.36 3.44 45.95
N LYS A 544 21.95 2.88 47.10
CA LYS A 544 22.80 2.01 47.94
C LYS A 544 23.09 0.62 47.32
N LYS A 545 22.13 0.07 46.50
CA LYS A 545 22.33 -1.20 45.77
C LYS A 545 22.39 -0.90 44.30
N THR A 546 23.55 -1.06 43.72
CA THR A 546 23.79 -0.89 42.30
C THR A 546 23.73 -2.24 41.57
N GLY A 547 23.36 -2.23 40.30
CA GLY A 547 23.51 -3.38 39.41
C GLY A 547 24.99 -3.67 39.13
N LYS A 548 25.25 -4.71 38.31
CA LYS A 548 26.63 -5.07 37.95
C LYS A 548 27.25 -4.06 36.99
N GLU A 549 26.49 -3.64 35.96
CA GLU A 549 26.97 -2.76 34.90
C GLU A 549 25.92 -1.71 34.49
N TYR A 550 26.41 -0.57 34.04
CA TYR A 550 25.65 0.56 33.58
C TYR A 550 26.24 1.14 32.28
N MET A 551 25.41 1.60 31.39
CA MET A 551 25.80 2.57 30.37
C MET A 551 25.59 3.96 30.97
N THR A 552 26.61 4.78 30.93
CA THR A 552 26.57 6.18 31.38
C THR A 552 26.80 7.12 30.22
N PHE A 553 26.10 8.23 30.26
CA PHE A 553 26.17 9.29 29.27
C PHE A 553 26.64 10.57 29.95
N ASN A 554 27.76 11.11 29.51
CA ASN A 554 28.19 12.43 29.91
C ASN A 554 27.37 13.46 29.15
N ILE A 555 26.75 14.39 29.86
CA ILE A 555 25.83 15.37 29.30
C ILE A 555 26.36 16.79 29.50
N SER A 556 25.84 17.73 28.69
CA SER A 556 26.17 19.15 28.82
C SER A 556 25.80 19.69 30.21
N PRO A 557 26.63 20.59 30.81
CA PRO A 557 26.38 21.15 32.15
C PRO A 557 25.13 22.05 32.21
N SER A 558 24.68 22.58 31.10
CA SER A 558 23.47 23.38 30.95
C SER A 558 22.46 22.69 30.08
N THR A 559 21.17 22.91 30.37
CA THR A 559 20.09 22.44 29.46
C THR A 559 20.17 23.18 28.15
N SER A 560 19.97 22.43 27.06
CA SER A 560 19.84 23.01 25.72
C SER A 560 18.64 23.95 25.65
N ASN A 561 18.81 25.09 24.99
CA ASN A 561 17.76 26.08 24.85
C ASN A 561 16.77 25.60 23.78
N VAL A 562 15.70 24.92 24.21
CA VAL A 562 14.68 24.37 23.36
C VAL A 562 13.49 25.32 23.32
N ASP A 563 13.03 25.63 22.11
CA ASP A 563 11.85 26.49 21.91
C ASP A 563 10.66 26.01 22.75
N PRO A 564 9.90 26.92 23.42
CA PRO A 564 8.75 26.55 24.25
C PRO A 564 7.67 25.74 23.52
N THR A 565 7.46 26.01 22.24
CA THR A 565 6.47 25.28 21.40
C THR A 565 6.92 23.85 21.17
N VAL A 566 8.21 23.67 20.92
CA VAL A 566 8.90 22.37 20.81
C VAL A 566 8.79 21.60 22.11
N LYS A 567 9.07 22.26 23.23
CA LYS A 567 9.00 21.67 24.56
C LYS A 567 7.58 21.20 24.89
N GLN A 568 6.57 22.00 24.56
CA GLN A 568 5.15 21.65 24.73
C GLN A 568 4.78 20.42 23.89
N HIS A 569 5.20 20.38 22.64
CA HIS A 569 4.92 19.25 21.73
C HIS A 569 5.60 17.95 22.19
N LEU A 570 6.83 18.03 22.70
CA LEU A 570 7.53 16.90 23.30
C LEU A 570 6.80 16.39 24.55
N ILE A 571 6.30 17.28 25.41
CA ILE A 571 5.53 16.93 26.60
C ILE A 571 4.24 16.20 26.21
N GLU A 572 3.48 16.75 25.28
CA GLU A 572 2.23 16.16 24.81
C GLU A 572 2.47 14.79 24.18
N SER A 573 3.51 14.66 23.38
CA SER A 573 3.91 13.39 22.76
C SER A 573 4.37 12.35 23.78
N LEU A 574 5.13 12.75 24.81
CA LEU A 574 5.57 11.85 25.89
C LEU A 574 4.40 11.37 26.75
N ILE A 575 3.50 12.26 27.14
CA ILE A 575 2.30 11.90 27.93
C ILE A 575 1.42 10.95 27.12
N ALA A 576 1.26 11.26 25.84
CA ALA A 576 0.45 10.46 24.93
C ALA A 576 1.03 9.06 24.67
N ASN A 577 2.35 8.91 24.62
CA ASN A 577 3.02 7.64 24.27
C ASN A 577 3.36 6.75 25.46
N HIS A 578 3.44 7.31 26.66
CA HIS A 578 3.87 6.60 27.87
C HIS A 578 2.98 6.86 29.08
N PRO A 579 1.65 6.68 28.98
CA PRO A 579 0.73 6.93 30.12
C PRO A 579 1.05 6.04 31.32
N ASN A 580 1.66 4.87 31.08
CA ASN A 580 2.06 3.87 32.08
C ASN A 580 3.56 3.57 32.02
N HIS A 581 4.40 4.57 31.74
CA HIS A 581 5.84 4.34 31.60
C HIS A 581 6.41 3.66 32.84
N ILE A 582 6.92 2.44 32.64
CA ILE A 582 7.65 1.72 33.69
C ILE A 582 8.99 2.40 33.86
N ALA A 583 9.12 3.15 34.91
CA ALA A 583 10.34 3.88 35.23
C ALA A 583 11.58 2.97 35.17
N GLY A 584 12.50 3.26 34.30
CA GLY A 584 13.77 2.56 34.14
C GLY A 584 14.01 1.86 32.83
N ILE A 585 13.08 1.90 31.89
CA ILE A 585 13.30 1.45 30.50
C ILE A 585 13.58 2.69 29.65
N PRO A 586 14.80 2.90 29.17
CA PRO A 586 15.11 4.01 28.28
C PRO A 586 14.51 3.75 26.91
N VAL A 587 14.12 4.82 26.27
CA VAL A 587 13.56 4.82 24.93
C VAL A 587 14.49 5.60 24.03
N PHE A 588 14.93 4.98 22.95
CA PHE A 588 15.69 5.64 21.89
C PHE A 588 14.75 5.98 20.75
N VAL A 589 14.87 7.20 20.25
CA VAL A 589 14.19 7.68 19.06
C VAL A 589 15.22 7.80 17.96
N GLU A 590 15.18 6.89 17.03
CA GLU A 590 16.02 6.92 15.83
C GLU A 590 15.41 7.78 14.74
N PRO A 591 16.25 8.46 13.92
CA PRO A 591 15.80 9.24 12.78
C PRO A 591 15.14 8.40 11.70
#